data_b738dbf756a04dda9eb28604251de34b
#
_entry.id   b738dbf756a04dda9eb28604251de34b
#
_cell.length_a   1.000
_cell.length_b   1.000
_cell.length_c   1.000
_cell.angle_alpha   90.00
_cell.angle_beta   90.00
_cell.angle_gamma   90.00
#
_symmetry.space_group_name_H-M   'P 1'
#
loop_
_entity.id
_entity.type
_entity.pdbx_description
1 polymer ?
#
loop_
_entity_poly.entity_id
_entity_poly.type
_entity_poly.pdbx_seq_one_letter_code
_entity_poly.pdbx_strand_id
1 'polypeptide(L)'
;ELDTGIFANMSYGEKLPYACGGVFVAGLLYLVLAMIVKVIGVKRVMRYLPPVVTGPIIICIGLSLAPSAISNASQNWILALIALGTVIFFNIWGVGMFRIIPILMGIVVSYVVALIMNALGMTNADGSAILSFAGVASAPIVGVPKFFLCKFNITAILAMAPIAIASMMEHIGDISAISATVDRNFIEDPGLHRTLLGDGLATSLSALIGGPANTTYGENTSVLALSRVYDPKVIRLAAIYAVILSFIPKMAEVI
;
A
#
# COMPACT_ATOMS: atom_id res chain seq x y z
N GLU A 1 12.86 -5.38 10.88
CA GLU A 1 14.27 -5.10 10.50
C GLU A 1 15.02 -4.26 11.55
N LEU A 2 14.31 -3.50 12.41
CA LEU A 2 14.89 -2.74 13.50
C LEU A 2 14.83 -3.49 14.84
N ASP A 3 15.17 -4.78 14.86
CA ASP A 3 15.12 -5.61 16.07
C ASP A 3 16.51 -5.97 16.62
N THR A 4 17.54 -5.33 16.10
CA THR A 4 18.94 -5.57 16.50
C THR A 4 19.64 -4.29 16.95
N GLY A 5 20.74 -4.43 17.65
CA GLY A 5 21.55 -3.30 18.11
C GLY A 5 20.81 -2.42 19.12
N ILE A 6 20.87 -1.11 18.91
CA ILE A 6 20.28 -0.10 19.80
C ILE A 6 18.74 -0.16 19.87
N PHE A 7 18.11 -0.81 18.89
CA PHE A 7 16.64 -0.92 18.80
C PHE A 7 16.09 -2.18 19.47
N ALA A 8 16.93 -3.15 19.86
CA ALA A 8 16.50 -4.44 20.41
C ALA A 8 15.58 -4.31 21.64
N ASN A 9 15.86 -3.34 22.50
CA ASN A 9 15.11 -3.13 23.75
C ASN A 9 14.04 -2.02 23.65
N MET A 10 13.84 -1.43 22.48
CA MET A 10 12.84 -0.39 22.27
C MET A 10 11.47 -1.00 21.97
N SER A 11 10.42 -0.39 22.52
CA SER A 11 9.04 -0.73 22.15
C SER A 11 8.74 -0.36 20.69
N TYR A 12 7.69 -0.96 20.10
CA TYR A 12 7.29 -0.65 18.72
C TYR A 12 7.06 0.84 18.49
N GLY A 13 6.41 1.54 19.46
CA GLY A 13 6.16 2.97 19.38
C GLY A 13 7.43 3.83 19.41
N GLU A 14 8.48 3.38 20.09
CA GLU A 14 9.77 4.08 20.15
C GLU A 14 10.62 3.86 18.89
N LYS A 15 10.47 2.71 18.22
CA LYS A 15 11.15 2.41 16.95
C LYS A 15 10.55 3.18 15.78
N LEU A 16 9.26 3.46 15.81
CA LEU A 16 8.51 4.04 14.70
C LEU A 16 9.07 5.39 14.20
N PRO A 17 9.44 6.37 15.06
CA PRO A 17 10.06 7.61 14.60
C PRO A 17 11.38 7.41 13.85
N TYR A 18 12.17 6.40 14.21
CA TYR A 18 13.42 6.08 13.51
C TYR A 18 13.16 5.38 12.16
N ALA A 19 12.17 4.50 12.11
CA ALA A 19 11.72 3.93 10.85
C ALA A 19 11.25 5.01 9.88
N CYS A 20 10.45 5.98 10.35
CA CYS A 20 10.04 7.13 9.57
C CYS A 20 11.23 7.97 9.09
N GLY A 21 12.30 8.13 9.90
CA GLY A 21 13.53 8.78 9.47
C GLY A 21 14.22 8.07 8.31
N GLY A 22 14.24 6.74 8.31
CA GLY A 22 14.73 5.94 7.19
C GLY A 22 13.86 6.09 5.94
N VAL A 23 12.54 6.07 6.10
CA VAL A 23 11.56 6.29 5.02
C VAL A 23 11.67 7.70 4.42
N PHE A 24 11.89 8.71 5.25
CA PHE A 24 12.15 10.08 4.78
C PHE A 24 13.33 10.13 3.79
N VAL A 25 14.45 9.50 4.17
CA VAL A 25 15.63 9.43 3.29
C VAL A 25 15.34 8.58 2.04
N ALA A 26 14.58 7.49 2.17
CA ALA A 26 14.13 6.71 1.03
C ALA A 26 13.33 7.57 0.02
N GLY A 27 12.42 8.43 0.48
CA GLY A 27 11.73 9.39 -0.36
C GLY A 27 12.66 10.39 -1.06
N LEU A 28 13.73 10.83 -0.38
CA LEU A 28 14.75 11.69 -1.02
C LEU A 28 15.50 10.97 -2.14
N LEU A 29 15.70 9.65 -2.06
CA LEU A 29 16.31 8.87 -3.15
C LEU A 29 15.45 8.90 -4.42
N TYR A 30 14.11 8.94 -4.29
CA TYR A 30 13.22 9.17 -5.44
C TYR A 30 13.48 10.51 -6.12
N LEU A 31 13.74 11.56 -5.33
CA LEU A 31 14.08 12.89 -5.90
C LEU A 31 15.41 12.85 -6.65
N VAL A 32 16.39 12.10 -6.14
CA VAL A 32 17.67 11.88 -6.83
C VAL A 32 17.43 11.16 -8.16
N LEU A 33 16.66 10.07 -8.16
CA LEU A 33 16.31 9.35 -9.39
C LEU A 33 15.52 10.24 -10.36
N ALA A 34 14.55 11.02 -9.87
CA ALA A 34 13.80 11.98 -10.69
C ALA A 34 14.73 13.00 -11.37
N MET A 35 15.73 13.50 -10.65
CA MET A 35 16.74 14.41 -11.19
C MET A 35 17.61 13.73 -12.25
N ILE A 36 18.04 12.49 -12.00
CA ILE A 36 18.79 11.68 -12.97
C ILE A 36 17.97 11.48 -14.24
N VAL A 37 16.70 11.08 -14.11
CA VAL A 37 15.78 10.90 -15.26
C VAL A 37 15.60 12.20 -16.04
N LYS A 38 15.48 13.34 -15.35
CA LYS A 38 15.35 14.66 -15.98
C LYS A 38 16.59 15.07 -16.77
N VAL A 39 17.79 14.82 -16.25
CA VAL A 39 19.07 15.24 -16.86
C VAL A 39 19.52 14.28 -17.96
N ILE A 40 19.49 12.99 -17.69
CA ILE A 40 20.01 11.96 -18.61
C ILE A 40 18.98 11.62 -19.69
N GLY A 41 17.70 11.84 -19.41
CA GLY A 41 16.58 11.51 -20.28
C GLY A 41 16.01 10.11 -20.04
N VAL A 42 14.69 10.02 -20.16
CA VAL A 42 13.91 8.81 -19.92
C VAL A 42 14.39 7.62 -20.74
N LYS A 43 14.68 7.84 -22.04
CA LYS A 43 15.10 6.76 -22.96
C LYS A 43 16.38 6.05 -22.52
N ARG A 44 17.34 6.79 -21.94
CA ARG A 44 18.56 6.19 -21.42
C ARG A 44 18.31 5.40 -20.14
N VAL A 45 17.52 5.95 -19.23
CA VAL A 45 17.17 5.28 -17.97
C VAL A 45 16.40 3.99 -18.24
N MET A 46 15.39 4.02 -19.12
CA MET A 46 14.62 2.83 -19.52
C MET A 46 15.44 1.76 -20.26
N ARG A 47 16.60 2.12 -20.80
CA ARG A 47 17.54 1.11 -21.34
C ARG A 47 18.18 0.26 -20.25
N TYR A 48 18.41 0.84 -19.06
CA TYR A 48 18.99 0.12 -17.91
C TYR A 48 17.92 -0.54 -17.04
N LEU A 49 16.68 -0.05 -17.13
CA LEU A 49 15.53 -0.53 -16.36
C LEU A 49 14.39 -1.01 -17.29
N PRO A 50 14.70 -1.97 -18.18
CA PRO A 50 13.66 -2.52 -19.05
C PRO A 50 12.66 -3.39 -18.27
N PRO A 51 11.46 -3.67 -18.82
CA PRO A 51 10.45 -4.51 -18.16
C PRO A 51 10.97 -5.91 -17.74
N VAL A 52 11.96 -6.43 -18.42
CA VAL A 52 12.62 -7.71 -18.07
C VAL A 52 13.37 -7.64 -16.72
N VAL A 53 13.72 -6.45 -16.25
CA VAL A 53 14.32 -6.22 -14.92
C VAL A 53 13.26 -5.89 -13.89
N THR A 54 12.32 -5.00 -14.22
CA THR A 54 11.27 -4.56 -13.27
C THR A 54 10.27 -5.67 -12.95
N GLY A 55 9.92 -6.52 -13.93
CA GLY A 55 9.00 -7.64 -13.72
C GLY A 55 9.45 -8.61 -12.63
N PRO A 56 10.66 -9.19 -12.70
CA PRO A 56 11.18 -10.05 -11.63
C PRO A 56 11.26 -9.37 -10.27
N ILE A 57 11.56 -8.07 -10.19
CA ILE A 57 11.59 -7.33 -8.92
C ILE A 57 10.19 -7.31 -8.30
N ILE A 58 9.15 -7.02 -9.08
CA ILE A 58 7.75 -7.02 -8.62
C ILE A 58 7.35 -8.43 -8.12
N ILE A 59 7.75 -9.49 -8.85
CA ILE A 59 7.53 -10.88 -8.40
C ILE A 59 8.21 -11.14 -7.05
N CYS A 60 9.45 -10.71 -6.89
CA CYS A 60 10.18 -10.87 -5.63
C CYS A 60 9.51 -10.11 -4.47
N ILE A 61 8.98 -8.91 -4.72
CA ILE A 61 8.20 -8.15 -3.73
C ILE A 61 6.97 -8.95 -3.30
N GLY A 62 6.18 -9.45 -4.26
CA GLY A 62 5.02 -10.28 -3.98
C GLY A 62 5.36 -11.55 -3.18
N LEU A 63 6.43 -12.25 -3.54
CA LEU A 63 6.90 -13.43 -2.81
C LEU A 63 7.40 -13.10 -1.40
N SER A 64 7.99 -11.93 -1.18
CA SER A 64 8.44 -11.50 0.14
C SER A 64 7.27 -11.18 1.09
N LEU A 65 6.10 -10.85 0.55
CA LEU A 65 4.87 -10.60 1.31
C LEU A 65 4.06 -11.89 1.59
N ALA A 66 4.34 -12.98 0.86
CA ALA A 66 3.61 -14.24 1.00
C ALA A 66 3.62 -14.82 2.43
N PRO A 67 4.73 -14.80 3.20
CA PRO A 67 4.73 -15.27 4.59
C PRO A 67 3.76 -14.48 5.48
N SER A 68 3.65 -13.15 5.27
CA SER A 68 2.69 -12.32 6.01
C SER A 68 1.25 -12.67 5.67
N ALA A 69 0.95 -12.90 4.39
CA ALA A 69 -0.37 -13.33 3.94
C ALA A 69 -0.76 -14.69 4.53
N ILE A 70 0.18 -15.66 4.55
CA ILE A 70 -0.04 -16.98 5.15
C ILE A 70 -0.25 -16.87 6.67
N SER A 71 0.55 -16.05 7.36
CA SER A 71 0.40 -15.80 8.80
C SER A 71 -0.96 -15.23 9.13
N ASN A 72 -1.46 -14.26 8.35
CA ASN A 72 -2.79 -13.69 8.54
C ASN A 72 -3.89 -14.72 8.24
N ALA A 73 -3.77 -15.49 7.16
CA ALA A 73 -4.73 -16.52 6.79
C ALA A 73 -4.80 -17.65 7.83
N SER A 74 -3.67 -17.99 8.48
CA SER A 74 -3.60 -19.06 9.48
C SER A 74 -4.40 -18.78 10.76
N GLN A 75 -4.77 -17.54 11.01
CA GLN A 75 -5.67 -17.19 12.13
C GLN A 75 -7.05 -17.81 11.92
N ASN A 76 -7.56 -17.83 10.68
CA ASN A 76 -8.82 -18.48 10.33
C ASN A 76 -8.86 -18.85 8.84
N TRP A 77 -8.45 -20.07 8.53
CA TRP A 77 -8.39 -20.59 7.16
C TRP A 77 -9.74 -20.58 6.45
N ILE A 78 -10.84 -20.80 7.18
CA ILE A 78 -12.19 -20.82 6.58
C ILE A 78 -12.50 -19.43 6.02
N LEU A 79 -12.30 -18.38 6.81
CA LEU A 79 -12.54 -17.00 6.37
C LEU A 79 -11.59 -16.58 5.25
N ALA A 80 -10.32 -16.98 5.33
CA ALA A 80 -9.33 -16.70 4.29
C ALA A 80 -9.73 -17.33 2.94
N LEU A 81 -10.16 -18.59 2.93
CA LEU A 81 -10.62 -19.28 1.73
C LEU A 81 -11.93 -18.70 1.18
N ILE A 82 -12.86 -18.29 2.05
CA ILE A 82 -14.09 -17.64 1.62
C ILE A 82 -13.79 -16.28 0.99
N ALA A 83 -12.92 -15.48 1.60
CA ALA A 83 -12.49 -14.19 1.03
C ALA A 83 -11.86 -14.38 -0.34
N LEU A 84 -10.88 -15.28 -0.45
CA LEU A 84 -10.19 -15.58 -1.71
C LEU A 84 -11.16 -16.11 -2.78
N GLY A 85 -12.00 -17.08 -2.43
CA GLY A 85 -13.01 -17.65 -3.32
C GLY A 85 -14.00 -16.61 -3.83
N THR A 86 -14.42 -15.68 -2.94
CA THR A 86 -15.32 -14.58 -3.30
C THR A 86 -14.65 -13.62 -4.28
N VAL A 87 -13.39 -13.24 -4.03
CA VAL A 87 -12.63 -12.37 -4.95
C VAL A 87 -12.50 -13.02 -6.33
N ILE A 88 -12.14 -14.31 -6.39
CA ILE A 88 -12.04 -15.08 -7.65
C ILE A 88 -13.39 -15.13 -8.34
N PHE A 89 -14.46 -15.44 -7.62
CA PHE A 89 -15.82 -15.53 -8.16
C PHE A 89 -16.24 -14.22 -8.82
N PHE A 90 -16.14 -13.09 -8.12
CA PHE A 90 -16.54 -11.80 -8.67
C PHE A 90 -15.60 -11.30 -9.78
N ASN A 91 -14.33 -11.68 -9.75
CA ASN A 91 -13.40 -11.36 -10.84
C ASN A 91 -13.76 -12.07 -12.15
N ILE A 92 -14.15 -13.35 -12.08
CA ILE A 92 -14.44 -14.18 -13.27
C ILE A 92 -15.89 -14.01 -13.72
N TRP A 93 -16.85 -14.15 -12.80
CA TRP A 93 -18.29 -14.17 -13.11
C TRP A 93 -19.02 -12.90 -12.71
N GLY A 94 -18.34 -11.93 -12.08
CA GLY A 94 -18.97 -10.67 -11.72
C GLY A 94 -19.52 -9.91 -12.92
N VAL A 95 -20.68 -9.26 -12.73
CA VAL A 95 -21.36 -8.45 -13.76
C VAL A 95 -21.48 -7.02 -13.24
N GLY A 96 -21.27 -6.04 -14.13
CA GLY A 96 -21.42 -4.62 -13.81
C GLY A 96 -20.46 -4.17 -12.69
N MET A 97 -21.01 -3.53 -11.67
CA MET A 97 -20.23 -2.97 -10.55
C MET A 97 -19.47 -4.03 -9.76
N PHE A 98 -20.03 -5.21 -9.56
CA PHE A 98 -19.39 -6.28 -8.78
C PHE A 98 -18.08 -6.79 -9.40
N ARG A 99 -17.95 -6.73 -10.73
CA ARG A 99 -16.70 -7.04 -11.41
C ARG A 99 -15.61 -6.00 -11.19
N ILE A 100 -15.99 -4.75 -10.88
CA ILE A 100 -15.07 -3.64 -10.68
C ILE A 100 -14.49 -3.67 -9.27
N ILE A 101 -15.23 -4.19 -8.29
CA ILE A 101 -14.87 -4.16 -6.86
C ILE A 101 -14.76 -5.56 -6.23
N PRO A 102 -14.07 -6.54 -6.87
CA PRO A 102 -14.03 -7.91 -6.37
C PRO A 102 -13.37 -8.03 -4.99
N ILE A 103 -12.34 -7.24 -4.72
CA ILE A 103 -11.65 -7.23 -3.43
C ILE A 103 -12.59 -6.75 -2.32
N LEU A 104 -13.33 -5.65 -2.57
CA LEU A 104 -14.32 -5.15 -1.60
C LEU A 104 -15.42 -6.19 -1.34
N MET A 105 -15.86 -6.91 -2.39
CA MET A 105 -16.84 -8.00 -2.23
C MET A 105 -16.28 -9.14 -1.38
N GLY A 106 -14.99 -9.48 -1.56
CA GLY A 106 -14.29 -10.45 -0.71
C GLY A 106 -14.30 -10.04 0.76
N ILE A 107 -13.99 -8.77 1.05
CA ILE A 107 -14.03 -8.23 2.41
C ILE A 107 -15.44 -8.27 2.98
N VAL A 108 -16.45 -7.78 2.26
CA VAL A 108 -17.84 -7.73 2.75
C VAL A 108 -18.39 -9.13 3.01
N VAL A 109 -18.20 -10.07 2.08
CA VAL A 109 -18.72 -11.44 2.23
C VAL A 109 -18.02 -12.17 3.37
N SER A 110 -16.68 -12.08 3.46
CA SER A 110 -15.95 -12.71 4.57
C SER A 110 -16.32 -12.09 5.91
N TYR A 111 -16.55 -10.78 5.96
CA TYR A 111 -17.00 -10.10 7.18
C TYR A 111 -18.40 -10.56 7.62
N VAL A 112 -19.36 -10.71 6.68
CA VAL A 112 -20.69 -11.27 6.99
C VAL A 112 -20.58 -12.70 7.51
N VAL A 113 -19.75 -13.52 6.89
CA VAL A 113 -19.50 -14.90 7.38
C VAL A 113 -18.85 -14.88 8.77
N ALA A 114 -17.90 -13.99 9.01
CA ALA A 114 -17.26 -13.82 10.31
C ALA A 114 -18.28 -13.42 11.40
N LEU A 115 -19.25 -12.54 11.07
CA LEU A 115 -20.36 -12.21 11.97
C LEU A 115 -21.21 -13.45 12.33
N ILE A 116 -21.54 -14.26 11.34
CA ILE A 116 -22.33 -15.49 11.55
C ILE A 116 -21.51 -16.48 12.41
N MET A 117 -20.26 -16.72 12.11
CA MET A 117 -19.39 -17.61 12.88
C MET A 117 -19.23 -17.12 14.32
N ASN A 118 -19.05 -15.82 14.51
CA ASN A 118 -18.95 -15.22 15.85
C ASN A 118 -20.27 -15.37 16.64
N ALA A 119 -21.43 -15.21 15.99
CA ALA A 119 -22.74 -15.44 16.60
C ALA A 119 -22.99 -16.93 16.98
N LEU A 120 -22.37 -17.85 16.23
CA LEU A 120 -22.41 -19.30 16.55
C LEU A 120 -21.40 -19.70 17.63
N GLY A 121 -20.65 -18.77 18.20
CA GLY A 121 -19.65 -19.04 19.24
C GLY A 121 -18.36 -19.68 18.73
N MET A 122 -18.09 -19.61 17.43
CA MET A 122 -16.82 -20.09 16.87
C MET A 122 -15.69 -19.11 17.22
N THR A 123 -14.47 -19.65 17.33
CA THR A 123 -13.25 -18.89 17.66
C THR A 123 -12.20 -19.04 16.58
N ASN A 124 -11.22 -18.17 16.58
CA ASN A 124 -10.02 -18.29 15.78
C ASN A 124 -9.15 -19.48 16.25
N ALA A 125 -8.10 -19.80 15.50
CA ALA A 125 -7.18 -20.90 15.82
C ALA A 125 -6.48 -20.73 17.18
N ASP A 126 -6.31 -19.51 17.65
CA ASP A 126 -5.73 -19.17 18.96
C ASP A 126 -6.75 -19.11 20.11
N GLY A 127 -8.03 -19.42 19.85
CA GLY A 127 -9.14 -19.34 20.82
C GLY A 127 -9.71 -17.95 21.04
N SER A 128 -9.20 -16.94 20.35
CA SER A 128 -9.74 -15.57 20.41
C SER A 128 -11.09 -15.46 19.67
N ALA A 129 -11.92 -14.48 20.04
CA ALA A 129 -13.13 -14.18 19.30
C ALA A 129 -12.80 -13.77 17.86
N ILE A 130 -13.60 -14.23 16.89
CA ILE A 130 -13.40 -13.93 15.47
C ILE A 130 -13.53 -12.41 15.21
N LEU A 131 -14.53 -11.77 15.86
CA LEU A 131 -14.74 -10.33 15.79
C LEU A 131 -14.88 -9.76 17.19
N SER A 132 -14.19 -8.65 17.45
CA SER A 132 -14.32 -7.89 18.69
C SER A 132 -14.73 -6.45 18.36
N PHE A 133 -15.91 -6.07 18.81
CA PHE A 133 -16.41 -4.70 18.63
C PHE A 133 -16.01 -3.73 19.74
N ALA A 134 -15.15 -4.17 20.68
CA ALA A 134 -14.70 -3.34 21.79
C ALA A 134 -13.95 -2.09 21.30
N GLY A 135 -13.09 -2.24 20.28
CA GLY A 135 -12.40 -1.12 19.64
C GLY A 135 -13.38 -0.14 19.00
N VAL A 136 -14.35 -0.66 18.22
CA VAL A 136 -15.36 0.16 17.54
C VAL A 136 -16.23 0.93 18.55
N ALA A 137 -16.57 0.30 19.67
CA ALA A 137 -17.39 0.95 20.71
C ALA A 137 -16.65 2.09 21.40
N SER A 138 -15.35 1.92 21.65
CA SER A 138 -14.51 2.90 22.36
C SER A 138 -13.92 3.97 21.44
N ALA A 139 -13.84 3.73 20.12
CA ALA A 139 -13.25 4.67 19.17
C ALA A 139 -14.14 5.93 19.01
N PRO A 140 -13.51 7.12 18.98
CA PRO A 140 -14.23 8.36 18.69
C PRO A 140 -14.68 8.38 17.22
N ILE A 141 -15.81 9.05 16.96
CA ILE A 141 -16.31 9.23 15.59
C ILE A 141 -15.36 10.13 14.81
N VAL A 142 -14.85 11.19 15.43
CA VAL A 142 -13.88 12.10 14.83
C VAL A 142 -12.63 12.13 15.71
N GLY A 143 -11.48 11.99 15.10
CA GLY A 143 -10.19 12.02 15.79
C GLY A 143 -9.09 12.56 14.88
N VAL A 144 -8.08 13.15 15.49
CA VAL A 144 -6.89 13.60 14.78
C VAL A 144 -5.83 12.48 14.85
N PRO A 145 -5.22 12.09 13.72
CA PRO A 145 -4.12 11.15 13.72
C PRO A 145 -2.98 11.60 14.65
N LYS A 146 -2.29 10.64 15.26
CA LYS A 146 -1.16 10.95 16.14
C LYS A 146 0.04 11.32 15.29
N PHE A 147 0.31 12.62 15.15
CA PHE A 147 1.49 13.12 14.47
C PHE A 147 2.70 13.12 15.42
N PHE A 148 3.84 12.71 14.88
CA PHE A 148 5.14 12.85 15.55
C PHE A 148 6.21 13.13 14.51
N LEU A 149 7.30 13.77 14.91
CA LEU A 149 8.41 14.03 14.00
C LEU A 149 9.32 12.81 13.90
N CYS A 150 9.79 12.53 12.70
CA CYS A 150 10.75 11.46 12.47
C CYS A 150 12.09 11.76 13.18
N LYS A 151 12.80 10.68 13.57
CA LYS A 151 14.15 10.74 14.14
C LYS A 151 15.11 10.04 13.19
N PHE A 152 16.29 10.63 13.03
CA PHE A 152 17.30 10.11 12.12
C PHE A 152 18.31 9.24 12.88
N ASN A 153 18.56 8.05 12.32
CA ASN A 153 19.60 7.15 12.76
C ASN A 153 20.18 6.42 11.55
N ILE A 154 21.50 6.32 11.49
CA ILE A 154 22.19 5.75 10.32
C ILE A 154 21.81 4.29 10.09
N THR A 155 21.61 3.50 11.15
CA THR A 155 21.21 2.09 11.04
C THR A 155 19.83 1.96 10.42
N ALA A 156 18.86 2.80 10.86
CA ALA A 156 17.51 2.82 10.29
C ALA A 156 17.54 3.27 8.82
N ILE A 157 18.35 4.26 8.48
CA ILE A 157 18.53 4.74 7.10
C ILE A 157 19.09 3.63 6.22
N LEU A 158 20.17 2.97 6.65
CA LEU A 158 20.78 1.88 5.89
C LEU A 158 19.88 0.65 5.74
N ALA A 159 18.98 0.40 6.69
CA ALA A 159 17.98 -0.66 6.59
C ALA A 159 16.87 -0.32 5.58
N MET A 160 16.43 0.93 5.51
CA MET A 160 15.31 1.36 4.67
C MET A 160 15.71 1.79 3.26
N ALA A 161 16.91 2.37 3.08
CA ALA A 161 17.35 2.90 1.79
C ALA A 161 17.38 1.87 0.64
N PRO A 162 17.82 0.61 0.85
CA PRO A 162 17.78 -0.40 -0.22
C PRO A 162 16.37 -0.74 -0.69
N ILE A 163 15.37 -0.67 0.21
CA ILE A 163 13.96 -0.94 -0.10
C ILE A 163 13.42 0.10 -1.09
N ALA A 164 13.89 1.35 -0.98
CA ALA A 164 13.51 2.40 -1.92
C ALA A 164 13.85 2.08 -3.37
N ILE A 165 14.93 1.34 -3.63
CA ILE A 165 15.29 0.94 -4.99
C ILE A 165 14.22 -0.01 -5.56
N ALA A 166 13.75 -0.96 -4.76
CA ALA A 166 12.71 -1.89 -5.18
C ALA A 166 11.40 -1.15 -5.49
N SER A 167 10.95 -0.25 -4.59
CA SER A 167 9.73 0.51 -4.80
C SER A 167 9.83 1.54 -5.93
N MET A 168 11.02 2.11 -6.21
CA MET A 168 11.24 2.90 -7.42
C MET A 168 11.06 2.08 -8.71
N MET A 169 11.50 0.81 -8.71
CA MET A 169 11.32 -0.09 -9.86
C MET A 169 9.84 -0.44 -10.05
N GLU A 170 9.13 -0.69 -8.95
CA GLU A 170 7.68 -0.89 -8.93
C GLU A 170 6.97 0.33 -9.53
N HIS A 171 7.28 1.54 -9.06
CA HIS A 171 6.72 2.78 -9.60
C HIS A 171 6.90 2.90 -11.12
N ILE A 172 8.08 2.61 -11.65
CA ILE A 172 8.35 2.63 -13.09
C ILE A 172 7.47 1.61 -13.82
N GLY A 173 7.33 0.42 -13.26
CA GLY A 173 6.46 -0.63 -13.79
C GLY A 173 4.99 -0.21 -13.84
N ASP A 174 4.49 0.37 -12.75
CA ASP A 174 3.11 0.83 -12.62
C ASP A 174 2.78 2.00 -13.56
N ILE A 175 3.71 2.96 -13.71
CA ILE A 175 3.54 4.05 -14.69
C ILE A 175 3.51 3.49 -16.11
N SER A 176 4.26 2.43 -16.40
CA SER A 176 4.20 1.75 -17.70
C SER A 176 2.85 1.04 -17.89
N ALA A 177 2.37 0.34 -16.87
CA ALA A 177 1.10 -0.37 -16.89
C ALA A 177 -0.10 0.58 -17.05
N ILE A 178 -0.14 1.68 -16.28
CA ILE A 178 -1.21 2.67 -16.41
C ILE A 178 -1.15 3.38 -17.76
N SER A 179 0.04 3.64 -18.30
CA SER A 179 0.22 4.22 -19.64
C SER A 179 -0.41 3.35 -20.71
N ALA A 180 -0.20 2.03 -20.63
CA ALA A 180 -0.82 1.07 -21.55
C ALA A 180 -2.35 0.98 -21.34
N THR A 181 -2.83 1.05 -20.10
CA THR A 181 -4.25 0.95 -19.77
C THR A 181 -5.06 2.15 -20.29
N VAL A 182 -4.48 3.35 -20.19
CA VAL A 182 -5.14 4.62 -20.56
C VAL A 182 -4.86 5.01 -22.01
N ASP A 183 -4.01 4.25 -22.70
CA ASP A 183 -3.51 4.54 -24.06
C ASP A 183 -2.87 5.94 -24.14
N ARG A 184 -2.06 6.27 -23.12
CA ARG A 184 -1.35 7.55 -23.04
C ARG A 184 0.03 7.36 -22.43
N ASN A 185 1.07 7.85 -23.08
CA ASN A 185 2.46 7.66 -22.62
C ASN A 185 2.84 8.63 -21.48
N PHE A 186 2.53 8.26 -20.25
CA PHE A 186 2.89 9.03 -19.05
C PHE A 186 4.39 9.01 -18.73
N ILE A 187 5.14 8.11 -19.34
CA ILE A 187 6.60 8.06 -19.22
C ILE A 187 7.24 9.26 -19.92
N GLU A 188 6.67 9.71 -21.05
CA GLU A 188 7.14 10.87 -21.80
C GLU A 188 6.42 12.16 -21.41
N ASP A 189 5.08 12.12 -21.28
CA ASP A 189 4.25 13.27 -20.91
C ASP A 189 3.23 12.90 -19.82
N PRO A 190 3.31 13.46 -18.63
CA PRO A 190 4.12 14.58 -18.12
C PRO A 190 5.59 14.25 -17.83
N GLY A 191 5.99 12.99 -17.99
CA GLY A 191 7.35 12.51 -17.84
C GLY A 191 7.61 11.81 -16.50
N LEU A 192 8.31 10.68 -16.57
CA LEU A 192 8.65 9.84 -15.42
C LEU A 192 9.33 10.61 -14.27
N HIS A 193 10.11 11.64 -14.58
CA HIS A 193 10.74 12.48 -13.55
C HIS A 193 9.73 13.22 -12.68
N ARG A 194 8.55 13.58 -13.21
CA ARG A 194 7.50 14.26 -12.44
C ARG A 194 6.73 13.29 -11.55
N THR A 195 6.47 12.09 -12.02
CA THR A 195 5.78 11.07 -11.22
C THR A 195 6.66 10.60 -10.06
N LEU A 196 7.95 10.34 -10.30
CA LEU A 196 8.94 10.04 -9.27
C LEU A 196 9.11 11.18 -8.26
N LEU A 197 9.10 12.43 -8.72
CA LEU A 197 9.18 13.59 -7.83
C LEU A 197 7.95 13.68 -6.93
N GLY A 198 6.75 13.44 -7.46
CA GLY A 198 5.51 13.45 -6.70
C GLY A 198 5.49 12.37 -5.62
N ASP A 199 5.85 11.14 -5.98
CA ASP A 199 5.89 10.00 -5.06
C ASP A 199 6.96 10.17 -3.97
N GLY A 200 8.17 10.61 -4.35
CA GLY A 200 9.25 10.88 -3.41
C GLY A 200 8.95 12.02 -2.42
N LEU A 201 8.34 13.12 -2.89
CA LEU A 201 7.92 14.20 -2.00
C LEU A 201 6.80 13.75 -1.06
N ALA A 202 5.80 13.03 -1.56
CA ALA A 202 4.71 12.52 -0.75
C ALA A 202 5.24 11.56 0.34
N THR A 203 6.14 10.64 -0.01
CA THR A 203 6.80 9.72 0.94
C THR A 203 7.60 10.47 1.99
N SER A 204 8.44 11.44 1.58
CA SER A 204 9.24 12.21 2.53
C SER A 204 8.38 13.05 3.46
N LEU A 205 7.37 13.76 2.95
CA LEU A 205 6.47 14.58 3.77
C LEU A 205 5.64 13.73 4.73
N SER A 206 5.11 12.60 4.26
CA SER A 206 4.39 11.65 5.12
C SER A 206 5.28 11.17 6.27
N ALA A 207 6.47 10.66 5.95
CA ALA A 207 7.41 10.15 6.95
C ALA A 207 7.88 11.22 7.93
N LEU A 208 8.03 12.48 7.48
CA LEU A 208 8.42 13.59 8.35
C LEU A 208 7.46 13.79 9.53
N ILE A 209 6.17 13.61 9.29
CA ILE A 209 5.11 13.80 10.29
C ILE A 209 4.63 12.48 10.93
N GLY A 210 5.36 11.38 10.73
CA GLY A 210 5.07 10.08 11.33
C GLY A 210 4.12 9.19 10.54
N GLY A 211 3.84 9.53 9.28
CA GLY A 211 3.07 8.68 8.38
C GLY A 211 3.91 7.57 7.74
N PRO A 212 3.26 6.56 7.15
CA PRO A 212 3.94 5.47 6.44
C PRO A 212 4.57 5.94 5.13
N ALA A 213 5.41 5.08 4.55
CA ALA A 213 5.89 5.26 3.19
C ALA A 213 4.70 5.30 2.22
N ASN A 214 4.74 6.23 1.29
CA ASN A 214 3.83 6.24 0.14
C ASN A 214 4.41 5.32 -0.95
N THR A 215 3.53 4.74 -1.75
CA THR A 215 3.93 4.00 -2.95
C THR A 215 2.80 4.05 -3.98
N THR A 216 3.12 3.71 -5.20
CA THR A 216 2.13 3.55 -6.27
C THR A 216 1.42 2.22 -6.09
N TYR A 217 0.09 2.21 -6.16
CA TYR A 217 -0.73 1.00 -6.07
C TYR A 217 -1.16 0.54 -7.46
N GLY A 218 -0.47 -0.47 -7.99
CA GLY A 218 -0.79 -1.07 -9.29
C GLY A 218 -2.18 -1.67 -9.36
N GLU A 219 -2.74 -2.14 -8.24
CA GLU A 219 -4.10 -2.67 -8.14
C GLU A 219 -5.16 -1.66 -8.58
N ASN A 220 -4.96 -0.37 -8.32
CA ASN A 220 -5.87 0.68 -8.77
C ASN A 220 -5.92 0.80 -10.29
N THR A 221 -4.86 0.42 -11.00
CA THR A 221 -4.84 0.37 -12.47
C THR A 221 -5.87 -0.62 -13.00
N SER A 222 -6.08 -1.75 -12.30
CA SER A 222 -7.11 -2.73 -12.66
C SER A 222 -8.52 -2.13 -12.52
N VAL A 223 -8.77 -1.32 -11.49
CA VAL A 223 -10.06 -0.62 -11.30
C VAL A 223 -10.29 0.39 -12.42
N LEU A 224 -9.26 1.13 -12.82
CA LEU A 224 -9.32 2.07 -13.95
C LEU A 224 -9.65 1.32 -15.26
N ALA A 225 -8.98 0.19 -15.52
CA ALA A 225 -9.20 -0.62 -16.71
C ALA A 225 -10.65 -1.15 -16.79
N LEU A 226 -11.21 -1.59 -15.67
CA LEU A 226 -12.56 -2.14 -15.59
C LEU A 226 -13.64 -1.07 -15.64
N SER A 227 -13.44 0.05 -14.93
CA SER A 227 -14.40 1.17 -14.90
C SER A 227 -14.35 2.05 -16.15
N ARG A 228 -13.22 2.04 -16.86
CA ARG A 228 -12.91 2.96 -17.98
C ARG A 228 -13.01 4.43 -17.60
N VAL A 229 -12.81 4.75 -16.33
CA VAL A 229 -12.81 6.13 -15.80
C VAL A 229 -11.38 6.60 -15.69
N TYR A 230 -10.92 7.37 -16.67
CA TYR A 230 -9.51 7.81 -16.76
C TYR A 230 -9.31 9.30 -16.44
N ASP A 231 -10.34 10.02 -15.99
CA ASP A 231 -10.21 11.44 -15.63
C ASP A 231 -9.43 11.59 -14.31
N PRO A 232 -8.27 12.28 -14.31
CA PRO A 232 -7.49 12.53 -13.10
C PRO A 232 -8.26 13.28 -11.99
N LYS A 233 -9.36 13.97 -12.33
CA LYS A 233 -10.21 14.64 -11.33
C LYS A 233 -10.87 13.63 -10.39
N VAL A 234 -11.27 12.45 -10.91
CA VAL A 234 -11.87 11.38 -10.10
C VAL A 234 -10.85 10.84 -9.09
N ILE A 235 -9.61 10.63 -9.53
CA ILE A 235 -8.53 10.15 -8.65
C ILE A 235 -8.21 11.20 -7.58
N ARG A 236 -8.17 12.48 -7.93
CA ARG A 236 -7.97 13.57 -6.95
C ARG A 236 -9.11 13.63 -5.94
N LEU A 237 -10.36 13.43 -6.38
CA LEU A 237 -11.51 13.39 -5.49
C LEU A 237 -11.44 12.19 -4.54
N ALA A 238 -11.04 11.02 -5.04
CA ALA A 238 -10.81 9.81 -4.22
C ALA A 238 -9.74 10.07 -3.15
N ALA A 239 -8.64 10.75 -3.50
CA ALA A 239 -7.61 11.13 -2.53
C ALA A 239 -8.16 12.08 -1.44
N ILE A 240 -9.00 13.05 -1.81
CA ILE A 240 -9.65 13.95 -0.83
C ILE A 240 -10.55 13.14 0.12
N TYR A 241 -11.35 12.19 -0.40
CA TYR A 241 -12.16 11.32 0.45
C TYR A 241 -11.30 10.46 1.38
N ALA A 242 -10.18 9.92 0.90
CA ALA A 242 -9.25 9.17 1.75
C ALA A 242 -8.72 10.02 2.91
N VAL A 243 -8.36 11.28 2.65
CA VAL A 243 -7.95 12.23 3.70
C VAL A 243 -9.09 12.48 4.69
N ILE A 244 -10.31 12.71 4.24
CA ILE A 244 -11.46 12.92 5.13
C ILE A 244 -11.70 11.66 5.99
N LEU A 245 -11.66 10.47 5.41
CA LEU A 245 -11.87 9.22 6.12
C LEU A 245 -10.79 8.94 7.17
N SER A 246 -9.56 9.44 6.98
CA SER A 246 -8.47 9.31 7.96
C SER A 246 -8.77 10.00 9.30
N PHE A 247 -9.70 10.97 9.32
CA PHE A 247 -10.15 11.64 10.55
C PHE A 247 -11.33 10.92 11.23
N ILE A 248 -11.71 9.73 10.77
CA ILE A 248 -12.81 8.93 11.33
C ILE A 248 -12.22 7.61 11.89
N PRO A 249 -11.61 7.61 13.11
CA PRO A 249 -11.00 6.41 13.68
C PRO A 249 -11.97 5.23 13.78
N LYS A 250 -13.23 5.50 13.99
CA LYS A 250 -14.28 4.47 14.06
C LYS A 250 -14.40 3.67 12.75
N MET A 251 -14.13 4.28 11.60
CA MET A 251 -14.09 3.57 10.32
C MET A 251 -12.90 2.62 10.23
N ALA A 252 -11.74 3.04 10.77
CA ALA A 252 -10.53 2.21 10.77
C ALA A 252 -10.67 0.98 11.70
N GLU A 253 -11.45 1.10 12.77
CA GLU A 253 -11.71 -0.03 13.68
C GLU A 253 -12.76 -1.03 13.14
N VAL A 254 -13.52 -0.65 12.12
CA VAL A 254 -14.50 -1.54 11.46
C VAL A 254 -13.84 -2.37 10.35
N ILE A 255 -12.79 -1.85 9.75
CA ILE A 255 -12.06 -2.47 8.62
C ILE A 255 -10.95 -3.36 9.14
#